data_619529cdb0323ee8f7e4024147a2924a
#
_entry.id   619529cdb0323ee8f7e4024147a2924a
#
_cell.length_a   1.000
_cell.length_b   1.000
_cell.length_c   1.000
_cell.angle_alpha   90.00
_cell.angle_beta   90.00
_cell.angle_gamma   90.00
#
_symmetry.space_group_name_H-M   'P 1'
#
loop_
_entity.id
_entity.type
_entity.pdbx_description
1 polymer ?
#
loop_
_entity_poly.entity_id
_entity_poly.type
_entity_poly.pdbx_seq_one_letter_code
_entity_poly.pdbx_strand_id
1 'polypeptide(L)'
;MSVNVVRFEFQNKHHWGVLRQARIVRIDGDYPSTGELIRQCSVEQLAQLQGEELGIEQVKLLSPITRDQQFVCQGANYRQHMIESGMDPDAKKYNMIFTKASSCIVAADSPLIKPRNVRFLDYEIELGLVLKREITGAVKVTDANLHEFIAGLVIVNDYSARDIQIPQMQFYKGKSFRTFGPVGPYLCLLAPDDFKYLAQLQLRLTVNGQVRQADSTANLVFGPAETLTELSSVQDFAAGDLIATGTPAGCALSIPSPTKQRFAAALLPEAVKWKAATSLSLLRQPVTL
;
A
#
# COMPACT_ATOMS: atom_id res chain seq x y z
N MET A 1 -19.17 -12.07 -7.55
CA MET A 1 -17.79 -12.38 -8.01
C MET A 1 -17.04 -11.06 -8.12
N SER A 2 -15.89 -10.97 -7.50
CA SER A 2 -15.01 -9.79 -7.57
C SER A 2 -14.43 -9.57 -8.97
N VAL A 3 -14.05 -8.33 -9.29
CA VAL A 3 -13.64 -7.92 -10.64
C VAL A 3 -12.33 -7.16 -10.58
N ASN A 4 -11.37 -7.54 -11.41
CA ASN A 4 -10.12 -6.80 -11.55
C ASN A 4 -10.29 -5.67 -12.57
N VAL A 5 -10.10 -4.44 -12.12
CA VAL A 5 -10.16 -3.25 -12.97
C VAL A 5 -8.76 -2.68 -13.14
N VAL A 6 -8.43 -2.32 -14.36
CA VAL A 6 -7.18 -1.66 -14.73
C VAL A 6 -7.45 -0.26 -15.27
N ARG A 7 -6.52 0.65 -14.98
CA ARG A 7 -6.41 1.93 -15.67
C ARG A 7 -5.25 1.86 -16.64
N PHE A 8 -5.43 2.34 -17.85
CA PHE A 8 -4.41 2.21 -18.88
C PHE A 8 -4.42 3.38 -19.87
N GLU A 9 -3.30 3.57 -20.55
CA GLU A 9 -3.15 4.49 -21.67
C GLU A 9 -3.18 3.67 -22.97
N PHE A 10 -4.06 4.09 -23.89
CA PHE A 10 -4.19 3.56 -25.23
C PHE A 10 -4.47 4.71 -26.18
N GLN A 11 -3.72 4.79 -27.30
CA GLN A 11 -3.83 5.87 -28.28
C GLN A 11 -3.78 7.29 -27.66
N ASN A 12 -2.87 7.49 -26.71
CA ASN A 12 -2.66 8.75 -25.97
C ASN A 12 -3.90 9.23 -25.14
N LYS A 13 -4.80 8.32 -24.82
CA LYS A 13 -5.94 8.56 -23.92
C LYS A 13 -5.93 7.60 -22.75
N HIS A 14 -6.45 8.07 -21.62
CA HIS A 14 -6.62 7.23 -20.44
C HIS A 14 -7.97 6.53 -20.49
N HIS A 15 -7.96 5.26 -20.18
CA HIS A 15 -9.13 4.40 -20.17
C HIS A 15 -9.16 3.54 -18.91
N TRP A 16 -10.32 3.01 -18.63
CA TRP A 16 -10.55 1.97 -17.66
C TRP A 16 -11.05 0.71 -18.35
N GLY A 17 -10.75 -0.45 -17.76
CA GLY A 17 -11.22 -1.73 -18.30
C GLY A 17 -11.22 -2.83 -17.27
N VAL A 18 -12.02 -3.85 -17.53
CA VAL A 18 -12.05 -5.08 -16.75
C VAL A 18 -10.99 -6.04 -17.30
N LEU A 19 -10.06 -6.44 -16.42
CA LEU A 19 -9.02 -7.41 -16.77
C LEU A 19 -9.55 -8.84 -16.55
N ARG A 20 -9.58 -9.62 -17.61
CA ARG A 20 -9.91 -11.05 -17.61
C ARG A 20 -8.76 -11.82 -18.22
N GLN A 21 -8.02 -12.55 -17.40
CA GLN A 21 -6.76 -13.19 -17.81
C GLN A 21 -5.77 -12.15 -18.40
N ALA A 22 -5.45 -12.21 -19.68
CA ALA A 22 -4.58 -11.26 -20.38
C ALA A 22 -5.35 -10.31 -21.32
N ARG A 23 -6.69 -10.24 -21.20
CA ARG A 23 -7.57 -9.41 -22.01
C ARG A 23 -8.22 -8.32 -21.16
N ILE A 24 -8.30 -7.14 -21.70
CA ILE A 24 -8.96 -5.99 -21.09
C ILE A 24 -10.22 -5.69 -21.88
N VAL A 25 -11.38 -5.82 -21.23
CA VAL A 25 -12.65 -5.34 -21.79
C VAL A 25 -12.78 -3.87 -21.39
N ARG A 26 -12.79 -2.97 -22.38
CA ARG A 26 -12.85 -1.53 -22.11
C ARG A 26 -14.19 -1.15 -21.49
N ILE A 27 -14.15 -0.31 -20.44
CA ILE A 27 -15.33 0.29 -19.83
C ILE A 27 -15.65 1.57 -20.64
N ASP A 28 -16.85 1.65 -21.17
CA ASP A 28 -17.32 2.84 -21.86
C ASP A 28 -17.66 3.95 -20.84
N GLY A 29 -17.31 5.18 -21.19
CA GLY A 29 -17.52 6.35 -20.33
C GLY A 29 -16.22 7.12 -20.07
N ASP A 30 -16.35 8.28 -19.46
CA ASP A 30 -15.24 9.11 -19.02
C ASP A 30 -15.22 9.13 -17.49
N TYR A 31 -14.21 8.50 -16.93
CA TYR A 31 -14.00 8.43 -15.49
C TYR A 31 -12.64 9.04 -15.18
N PRO A 32 -12.59 10.35 -14.87
CA PRO A 32 -11.33 11.07 -14.66
C PRO A 32 -10.55 10.58 -13.43
N SER A 33 -11.25 9.98 -12.46
CA SER A 33 -10.64 9.51 -11.21
C SER A 33 -11.12 8.12 -10.79
N THR A 34 -10.39 7.51 -9.86
CA THR A 34 -10.76 6.26 -9.19
C THR A 34 -12.12 6.40 -8.49
N GLY A 35 -12.32 7.53 -7.82
CA GLY A 35 -13.57 7.81 -7.12
C GLY A 35 -14.77 7.90 -8.07
N GLU A 36 -14.60 8.52 -9.25
CA GLU A 36 -15.66 8.60 -10.26
C GLU A 36 -16.03 7.21 -10.79
N LEU A 37 -15.05 6.38 -11.10
CA LEU A 37 -15.31 5.01 -11.53
C LEU A 37 -16.11 4.24 -10.46
N ILE A 38 -15.69 4.30 -9.20
CA ILE A 38 -16.33 3.57 -8.09
C ILE A 38 -17.76 4.04 -7.85
N ARG A 39 -18.03 5.34 -7.97
CA ARG A 39 -19.39 5.89 -7.80
C ARG A 39 -20.35 5.50 -8.91
N GLN A 40 -19.85 5.33 -10.14
CA GLN A 40 -20.69 5.17 -11.33
C GLN A 40 -20.80 3.72 -11.80
N CYS A 41 -19.87 2.83 -11.42
CA CYS A 41 -19.84 1.45 -11.87
C CYS A 41 -20.03 0.47 -10.71
N SER A 42 -21.02 -0.38 -10.77
CA SER A 42 -21.17 -1.47 -9.79
C SER A 42 -20.33 -2.68 -10.19
N VAL A 43 -19.98 -3.49 -9.19
CA VAL A 43 -19.22 -4.75 -9.39
C VAL A 43 -20.00 -5.70 -10.29
N GLU A 44 -21.33 -5.76 -10.13
CA GLU A 44 -22.22 -6.62 -10.90
C GLU A 44 -22.24 -6.23 -12.39
N GLN A 45 -22.32 -4.92 -12.69
CA GLN A 45 -22.25 -4.41 -14.06
C GLN A 45 -20.90 -4.74 -14.70
N LEU A 46 -19.81 -4.50 -13.98
CA LEU A 46 -18.45 -4.77 -14.48
C LEU A 46 -18.18 -6.27 -14.65
N ALA A 47 -18.75 -7.12 -13.81
CA ALA A 47 -18.61 -8.57 -13.95
C ALA A 47 -19.25 -9.12 -15.25
N GLN A 48 -20.33 -8.48 -15.70
CA GLN A 48 -21.07 -8.84 -16.91
C GLN A 48 -20.65 -8.03 -18.14
N LEU A 49 -19.70 -7.10 -17.98
CA LEU A 49 -19.26 -6.22 -19.05
C LEU A 49 -18.81 -7.02 -20.27
N GLN A 50 -19.34 -6.64 -21.44
CA GLN A 50 -18.90 -7.12 -22.75
C GLN A 50 -18.56 -5.93 -23.63
N GLY A 51 -17.66 -6.10 -24.57
CA GLY A 51 -17.24 -5.03 -25.46
C GLY A 51 -15.95 -5.34 -26.20
N GLU A 52 -15.32 -4.29 -26.69
CA GLU A 52 -14.02 -4.39 -27.33
C GLU A 52 -12.96 -4.93 -26.36
N GLU A 53 -12.25 -5.95 -26.80
CA GLU A 53 -11.16 -6.55 -26.04
C GLU A 53 -9.80 -6.10 -26.57
N LEU A 54 -8.93 -5.65 -25.67
CA LEU A 54 -7.55 -5.33 -25.96
C LEU A 54 -6.62 -6.34 -25.28
N GLY A 55 -5.53 -6.71 -25.93
CA GLY A 55 -4.46 -7.45 -25.25
C GLY A 55 -3.76 -6.55 -24.22
N ILE A 56 -3.39 -7.09 -23.08
CA ILE A 56 -2.69 -6.32 -22.05
C ILE A 56 -1.35 -5.77 -22.56
N GLU A 57 -0.73 -6.44 -23.51
CA GLU A 57 0.52 -6.03 -24.17
C GLU A 57 0.37 -4.86 -25.15
N GLN A 58 -0.87 -4.52 -25.53
CA GLN A 58 -1.18 -3.43 -26.46
C GLN A 58 -1.32 -2.06 -25.75
N VAL A 59 -1.34 -2.08 -24.43
CA VAL A 59 -1.61 -0.89 -23.60
C VAL A 59 -0.51 -0.64 -22.61
N LYS A 60 -0.42 0.60 -22.14
CA LYS A 60 0.44 0.95 -21.01
C LYS A 60 -0.41 1.01 -19.76
N LEU A 61 -0.18 0.11 -18.80
CA LEU A 61 -0.88 0.12 -17.54
C LEU A 61 -0.51 1.37 -16.73
N LEU A 62 -1.49 1.92 -16.05
CA LEU A 62 -1.36 3.05 -15.13
C LEU A 62 -1.77 2.60 -13.73
N SER A 63 -1.42 3.39 -12.72
CA SER A 63 -1.98 3.14 -11.38
C SER A 63 -3.51 3.21 -11.43
N PRO A 64 -4.23 2.23 -10.87
CA PRO A 64 -5.67 2.29 -10.73
C PRO A 64 -6.12 3.25 -9.62
N ILE A 65 -5.19 3.83 -8.87
CA ILE A 65 -5.44 4.91 -7.92
C ILE A 65 -4.91 6.21 -8.53
N THR A 66 -5.82 7.16 -8.70
CA THR A 66 -5.51 8.47 -9.28
C THR A 66 -4.95 9.43 -8.22
N ARG A 67 -4.20 10.45 -8.65
CA ARG A 67 -3.45 11.32 -7.74
C ARG A 67 -4.31 12.34 -6.98
N ASP A 68 -5.58 12.44 -7.28
CA ASP A 68 -6.57 13.24 -6.54
C ASP A 68 -7.03 12.54 -5.26
N GLN A 69 -6.71 11.25 -5.08
CA GLN A 69 -7.07 10.48 -3.89
C GLN A 69 -6.08 10.70 -2.75
N GLN A 70 -6.56 10.66 -1.51
CA GLN A 70 -5.71 10.63 -0.33
C GLN A 70 -4.93 9.30 -0.29
N PHE A 71 -3.70 9.36 0.19
CA PHE A 71 -2.88 8.18 0.41
C PHE A 71 -2.52 8.11 1.89
N VAL A 72 -3.36 7.44 2.65
CA VAL A 72 -3.21 7.21 4.09
C VAL A 72 -2.51 5.87 4.31
N CYS A 73 -1.63 5.79 5.30
CA CYS A 73 -0.83 4.60 5.58
C CYS A 73 -0.84 4.27 7.06
N GLN A 74 -0.82 2.96 7.36
CA GLN A 74 -0.55 2.43 8.69
C GLN A 74 0.92 2.05 8.82
N GLY A 75 1.57 2.48 9.87
CA GLY A 75 2.91 2.03 10.22
C GLY A 75 2.85 0.84 11.17
N ALA A 76 3.82 -0.10 11.05
CA ALA A 76 4.03 -1.19 11.99
C ALA A 76 2.74 -1.93 12.40
N ASN A 77 1.97 -2.41 11.43
CA ASN A 77 0.66 -3.03 11.67
C ASN A 77 0.67 -4.56 11.53
N TYR A 78 1.79 -5.19 11.22
CA TYR A 78 1.93 -6.64 11.24
C TYR A 78 2.66 -7.10 12.49
N ARG A 79 2.15 -8.13 13.14
CA ARG A 79 2.64 -8.65 14.42
C ARG A 79 4.15 -8.88 14.43
N GLN A 80 4.67 -9.63 13.45
CA GLN A 80 6.10 -9.93 13.39
C GLN A 80 6.94 -8.67 13.07
N HIS A 81 6.43 -7.78 12.23
CA HIS A 81 7.12 -6.51 11.92
C HIS A 81 7.19 -5.58 13.15
N MET A 82 6.15 -5.54 13.99
CA MET A 82 6.18 -4.82 15.26
C MET A 82 7.28 -5.36 16.19
N ILE A 83 7.37 -6.69 16.33
CA ILE A 83 8.40 -7.34 17.13
C ILE A 83 9.81 -7.00 16.60
N GLU A 84 10.03 -7.09 15.30
CA GLU A 84 11.30 -6.71 14.66
C GLU A 84 11.66 -5.23 14.85
N SER A 85 10.64 -4.38 14.96
CA SER A 85 10.77 -2.94 15.24
C SER A 85 10.90 -2.62 16.74
N GLY A 86 10.93 -3.63 17.62
CA GLY A 86 11.06 -3.47 19.05
C GLY A 86 9.78 -3.02 19.75
N MET A 87 8.64 -3.15 19.10
CA MET A 87 7.32 -2.84 19.66
C MET A 87 6.62 -4.11 20.14
N ASP A 88 5.73 -3.95 21.13
CA ASP A 88 4.89 -5.00 21.64
C ASP A 88 3.53 -4.99 20.89
N PRO A 89 3.24 -6.02 20.06
CA PRO A 89 2.00 -6.09 19.31
C PRO A 89 0.77 -6.33 20.19
N ASP A 90 0.94 -6.86 21.38
CA ASP A 90 -0.17 -7.17 22.31
C ASP A 90 -0.58 -5.92 23.12
N ALA A 91 0.30 -4.93 23.23
CA ALA A 91 -0.01 -3.70 23.94
C ALA A 91 -1.06 -2.83 23.21
N LYS A 92 -1.18 -2.93 21.88
CA LYS A 92 -2.15 -2.18 21.04
C LYS A 92 -2.34 -0.71 21.46
N LYS A 93 -1.25 -0.01 21.75
CA LYS A 93 -1.30 1.31 22.40
C LYS A 93 -1.96 2.37 21.52
N TYR A 94 -1.65 2.35 20.23
CA TYR A 94 -2.18 3.27 19.23
C TYR A 94 -1.92 2.73 17.83
N ASN A 95 -2.79 3.08 16.91
CA ASN A 95 -2.62 2.82 15.49
C ASN A 95 -1.73 3.93 14.91
N MET A 96 -0.59 3.56 14.35
CA MET A 96 0.36 4.53 13.80
C MET A 96 -0.10 4.93 12.40
N ILE A 97 -0.56 6.17 12.25
CA ILE A 97 -1.08 6.68 10.98
C ILE A 97 -0.16 7.78 10.45
N PHE A 98 0.10 7.74 9.15
CA PHE A 98 0.78 8.80 8.41
C PHE A 98 0.21 8.90 6.99
N THR A 99 0.62 9.91 6.25
CA THR A 99 0.22 10.09 4.86
C THR A 99 1.44 10.12 3.94
N LYS A 100 1.24 9.73 2.69
CA LYS A 100 2.18 9.97 1.59
C LYS A 100 1.62 11.04 0.65
N ALA A 101 2.51 11.79 0.01
CA ALA A 101 2.08 12.68 -1.07
C ALA A 101 1.47 11.86 -2.20
N SER A 102 0.26 12.17 -2.63
CA SER A 102 -0.38 11.47 -3.76
C SER A 102 0.43 11.57 -5.07
N SER A 103 1.30 12.58 -5.17
CA SER A 103 2.24 12.73 -6.30
C SER A 103 3.29 11.62 -6.39
N CYS A 104 3.48 10.79 -5.35
CA CYS A 104 4.36 9.63 -5.41
C CYS A 104 3.72 8.42 -6.08
N ILE A 105 2.39 8.43 -6.26
CA ILE A 105 1.64 7.32 -6.89
C ILE A 105 2.08 7.17 -8.36
N VAL A 106 2.48 5.94 -8.69
CA VAL A 106 2.86 5.52 -10.06
C VAL A 106 2.29 4.13 -10.34
N ALA A 107 2.33 3.72 -11.61
CA ALA A 107 1.96 2.34 -11.99
C ALA A 107 2.90 1.31 -11.32
N ALA A 108 2.40 0.09 -11.12
CA ALA A 108 3.13 -0.97 -10.43
C ALA A 108 4.46 -1.35 -11.09
N ASP A 109 4.54 -1.23 -12.41
CA ASP A 109 5.71 -1.53 -13.25
C ASP A 109 6.60 -0.30 -13.55
N SER A 110 6.31 0.84 -12.91
CA SER A 110 7.09 2.05 -13.12
C SER A 110 8.52 1.92 -12.55
N PRO A 111 9.51 2.47 -13.24
CA PRO A 111 10.86 2.57 -12.68
C PRO A 111 10.86 3.36 -11.37
N LEU A 112 11.50 2.80 -10.36
CA LEU A 112 11.73 3.48 -9.09
C LEU A 112 12.94 4.41 -9.21
N ILE A 113 12.73 5.71 -9.01
CA ILE A 113 13.80 6.71 -9.08
C ILE A 113 14.33 6.99 -7.69
N LYS A 114 15.52 6.44 -7.37
CA LYS A 114 16.20 6.73 -6.10
C LYS A 114 16.84 8.12 -6.16
N PRO A 115 16.44 9.09 -5.33
CA PRO A 115 17.06 10.41 -5.27
C PRO A 115 18.54 10.31 -4.84
N ARG A 116 19.39 11.25 -5.33
CA ARG A 116 20.84 11.25 -5.03
C ARG A 116 21.17 11.37 -3.54
N ASN A 117 20.31 12.04 -2.78
CA ASN A 117 20.44 12.23 -1.33
C ASN A 117 19.92 11.05 -0.51
N VAL A 118 19.26 10.06 -1.13
CA VAL A 118 18.81 8.84 -0.47
C VAL A 118 19.91 7.80 -0.53
N ARG A 119 20.35 7.33 0.62
CA ARG A 119 21.40 6.31 0.74
C ARG A 119 20.82 4.93 1.01
N PHE A 120 19.72 4.87 1.76
CA PHE A 120 19.08 3.61 2.13
C PHE A 120 17.62 3.60 1.67
N LEU A 121 17.40 3.00 0.50
CA LEU A 121 16.07 2.74 -0.05
C LEU A 121 15.61 1.36 0.40
N ASP A 122 14.37 1.28 0.88
CA ASP A 122 13.74 0.05 1.35
C ASP A 122 12.38 -0.18 0.69
N TYR A 123 11.97 -1.42 0.60
CA TYR A 123 10.68 -1.87 0.05
C TYR A 123 9.73 -2.27 1.18
N GLU A 124 8.43 -2.10 0.95
CA GLU A 124 7.36 -2.48 1.87
C GLU A 124 6.12 -2.88 1.09
N ILE A 125 5.90 -4.20 0.91
CA ILE A 125 4.64 -4.67 0.32
C ILE A 125 3.51 -4.46 1.31
N GLU A 126 2.39 -3.93 0.81
CA GLU A 126 1.20 -3.68 1.63
C GLU A 126 -0.07 -4.04 0.88
N LEU A 127 -1.10 -4.42 1.62
CA LEU A 127 -2.46 -4.43 1.14
C LEU A 127 -3.00 -2.99 1.19
N GLY A 128 -3.54 -2.51 0.08
CA GLY A 128 -4.27 -1.24 0.02
C GLY A 128 -5.78 -1.47 0.04
N LEU A 129 -6.48 -0.77 0.91
CA LEU A 129 -7.95 -0.72 0.95
C LEU A 129 -8.40 0.53 0.20
N VAL A 130 -9.32 0.38 -0.75
CA VAL A 130 -9.84 1.50 -1.54
C VAL A 130 -11.26 1.81 -1.09
N LEU A 131 -11.52 3.07 -0.72
CA LEU A 131 -12.80 3.48 -0.14
C LEU A 131 -13.91 3.49 -1.19
N LYS A 132 -15.10 3.06 -0.79
CA LYS A 132 -16.27 2.93 -1.66
C LYS A 132 -17.08 4.20 -1.75
N ARG A 133 -17.13 4.96 -0.66
CA ARG A 133 -18.00 6.12 -0.52
C ARG A 133 -17.37 7.22 0.32
N GLU A 134 -17.97 8.37 0.27
CA GLU A 134 -17.65 9.47 1.16
C GLU A 134 -17.98 9.14 2.62
N ILE A 135 -17.11 9.58 3.54
CA ILE A 135 -17.26 9.49 4.99
C ILE A 135 -16.93 10.88 5.54
N THR A 136 -17.90 11.61 6.05
CA THR A 136 -17.78 12.99 6.55
C THR A 136 -18.07 13.11 8.04
N GLY A 137 -17.86 12.05 8.78
CA GLY A 137 -18.07 11.99 10.23
C GLY A 137 -17.78 10.61 10.78
N ALA A 138 -17.72 10.49 12.09
CA ALA A 138 -17.43 9.24 12.76
C ALA A 138 -18.47 8.16 12.44
N VAL A 139 -18.01 7.01 11.96
CA VAL A 139 -18.83 5.83 11.66
C VAL A 139 -18.33 4.63 12.46
N LYS A 140 -19.24 3.73 12.80
CA LYS A 140 -18.87 2.44 13.38
C LYS A 140 -18.79 1.37 12.28
N VAL A 141 -17.60 0.97 11.96
CA VAL A 141 -17.35 -0.10 10.98
C VAL A 141 -17.10 -1.41 11.73
N THR A 142 -17.62 -2.50 11.19
CA THR A 142 -17.46 -3.88 11.67
C THR A 142 -17.18 -4.78 10.47
N ASP A 143 -16.72 -5.99 10.69
CA ASP A 143 -16.50 -6.94 9.58
C ASP A 143 -17.80 -7.20 8.79
N ALA A 144 -18.95 -7.14 9.45
CA ALA A 144 -20.25 -7.36 8.82
C ALA A 144 -20.65 -6.25 7.83
N ASN A 145 -20.32 -4.98 8.11
CA ASN A 145 -20.66 -3.84 7.25
C ASN A 145 -19.47 -3.25 6.48
N LEU A 146 -18.30 -3.86 6.55
CA LEU A 146 -17.08 -3.37 5.90
C LEU A 146 -17.28 -3.19 4.37
N HIS A 147 -18.08 -4.03 3.74
CA HIS A 147 -18.43 -3.98 2.32
C HIS A 147 -19.20 -2.72 1.90
N GLU A 148 -19.76 -1.98 2.86
CA GLU A 148 -20.41 -0.69 2.61
C GLU A 148 -19.39 0.45 2.48
N PHE A 149 -18.20 0.29 3.02
CA PHE A 149 -17.17 1.33 3.12
C PHE A 149 -15.95 1.08 2.21
N ILE A 150 -15.61 -0.17 1.93
CA ILE A 150 -14.50 -0.56 1.07
C ILE A 150 -15.04 -1.03 -0.28
N ALA A 151 -14.53 -0.47 -1.37
CA ALA A 151 -14.84 -0.88 -2.73
C ALA A 151 -14.01 -2.08 -3.16
N GLY A 152 -12.74 -2.11 -2.78
CA GLY A 152 -11.82 -3.14 -3.26
C GLY A 152 -10.42 -3.03 -2.69
N LEU A 153 -9.54 -3.84 -3.25
CA LEU A 153 -8.17 -4.04 -2.80
C LEU A 153 -7.18 -3.75 -3.92
N VAL A 154 -6.01 -3.26 -3.53
CA VAL A 154 -4.89 -3.04 -4.44
C VAL A 154 -3.58 -3.41 -3.75
N ILE A 155 -2.56 -3.80 -4.51
CA ILE A 155 -1.20 -3.95 -3.97
C ILE A 155 -0.51 -2.59 -3.98
N VAL A 156 0.17 -2.30 -2.89
CA VAL A 156 0.99 -1.10 -2.70
C VAL A 156 2.42 -1.54 -2.40
N ASN A 157 3.40 -0.78 -2.85
CA ASN A 157 4.75 -0.85 -2.33
C ASN A 157 5.10 0.51 -1.72
N ASP A 158 5.14 0.57 -0.38
CA ASP A 158 5.43 1.79 0.37
C ASP A 158 6.94 2.02 0.49
N TYR A 159 7.59 2.33 -0.65
CA TYR A 159 9.03 2.59 -0.65
C TYR A 159 9.43 3.68 0.33
N SER A 160 10.54 3.41 1.03
CA SER A 160 11.00 4.21 2.17
C SER A 160 12.48 4.58 2.04
N ALA A 161 12.78 5.88 2.15
CA ALA A 161 14.13 6.38 2.36
C ALA A 161 14.43 6.36 3.87
N ARG A 162 14.98 5.25 4.38
CA ARG A 162 15.17 5.03 5.82
C ARG A 162 16.09 6.04 6.47
N ASP A 163 17.13 6.46 5.76
CA ASP A 163 18.09 7.47 6.20
C ASP A 163 17.51 8.89 6.30
N ILE A 164 16.31 9.09 5.78
CA ILE A 164 15.53 10.32 5.94
C ILE A 164 14.39 10.12 6.95
N GLN A 165 13.66 9.01 6.84
CA GLN A 165 12.50 8.68 7.66
C GLN A 165 12.87 8.64 9.15
N ILE A 166 13.90 7.86 9.51
CA ILE A 166 14.15 7.52 10.90
C ILE A 166 14.76 8.67 11.67
N PRO A 167 15.82 9.39 11.18
CA PRO A 167 16.39 10.50 11.93
C PRO A 167 15.42 11.65 12.16
N GLN A 168 14.45 11.83 11.26
CA GLN A 168 13.48 12.92 11.36
C GLN A 168 12.26 12.58 12.21
N MET A 169 12.05 11.29 12.54
CA MET A 169 10.86 10.80 13.25
C MET A 169 9.54 11.19 12.57
N GLN A 170 9.62 11.62 11.30
CA GLN A 170 8.50 12.04 10.46
C GLN A 170 8.54 11.25 9.16
N PHE A 171 7.47 10.51 8.86
CA PHE A 171 7.48 9.56 7.75
C PHE A 171 7.27 10.21 6.40
N TYR A 172 6.49 11.28 6.35
CA TYR A 172 6.07 11.93 5.11
C TYR A 172 7.22 12.16 4.10
N LYS A 173 8.31 12.80 4.52
CA LYS A 173 9.43 13.09 3.61
C LYS A 173 10.14 11.83 3.12
N GLY A 174 10.40 10.88 4.03
CA GLY A 174 11.10 9.64 3.70
C GLY A 174 10.29 8.70 2.80
N LYS A 175 8.96 8.87 2.76
CA LYS A 175 8.03 7.98 2.04
C LYS A 175 7.36 8.63 0.82
N SER A 176 7.52 9.95 0.61
CA SER A 176 6.78 10.71 -0.42
C SER A 176 7.61 11.15 -1.63
N PHE A 177 8.82 10.65 -1.81
CA PHE A 177 9.57 10.94 -3.04
C PHE A 177 8.79 10.48 -4.26
N ARG A 178 8.97 11.18 -5.39
CA ARG A 178 8.37 10.77 -6.66
C ARG A 178 8.72 9.32 -6.95
N THR A 179 7.75 8.53 -7.42
CA THR A 179 7.82 7.09 -7.69
C THR A 179 7.87 6.15 -6.47
N PHE A 180 7.83 6.67 -5.24
CA PHE A 180 7.88 5.84 -4.02
C PHE A 180 6.55 5.18 -3.63
N GLY A 181 5.51 5.34 -4.44
CA GLY A 181 4.21 4.71 -4.25
C GLY A 181 3.74 3.98 -5.51
N PRO A 182 4.39 2.89 -5.95
CA PRO A 182 3.81 2.01 -6.95
C PRO A 182 2.54 1.37 -6.41
N VAL A 183 1.44 1.53 -7.15
CA VAL A 183 0.13 0.99 -6.78
C VAL A 183 -0.49 0.27 -7.98
N GLY A 184 -0.94 -0.95 -7.78
CA GLY A 184 -1.56 -1.78 -8.81
C GLY A 184 -0.92 -3.16 -8.93
N PRO A 185 -0.98 -3.81 -10.13
CA PRO A 185 -1.39 -3.27 -11.44
C PRO A 185 -2.89 -3.09 -11.62
N TYR A 186 -3.74 -3.72 -10.83
CA TYR A 186 -5.19 -3.61 -10.90
C TYR A 186 -5.80 -3.31 -9.54
N LEU A 187 -7.00 -2.77 -9.56
CA LEU A 187 -7.90 -2.66 -8.42
C LEU A 187 -8.87 -3.84 -8.47
N CYS A 188 -8.82 -4.72 -7.48
CA CYS A 188 -9.79 -5.80 -7.31
C CYS A 188 -11.02 -5.24 -6.59
N LEU A 189 -12.07 -4.90 -7.32
CA LEU A 189 -13.36 -4.54 -6.75
C LEU A 189 -14.03 -5.77 -6.16
N LEU A 190 -14.37 -5.74 -4.87
CA LEU A 190 -14.86 -6.89 -4.14
C LEU A 190 -16.40 -7.00 -4.23
N ALA A 191 -16.88 -8.20 -4.53
CA ALA A 191 -18.27 -8.53 -4.24
C ALA A 191 -18.48 -8.70 -2.72
N PRO A 192 -19.68 -8.40 -2.18
CA PRO A 192 -19.92 -8.47 -0.73
C PRO A 192 -19.52 -9.80 -0.08
N ASP A 193 -19.79 -10.92 -0.74
CA ASP A 193 -19.47 -12.27 -0.23
C ASP A 193 -17.98 -12.56 -0.16
N ASP A 194 -17.15 -11.81 -0.88
CA ASP A 194 -15.70 -12.04 -0.96
C ASP A 194 -14.94 -11.33 0.19
N PHE A 195 -15.61 -10.45 0.95
CA PHE A 195 -15.02 -9.78 2.12
C PHE A 195 -14.57 -10.76 3.22
N LYS A 196 -15.19 -11.94 3.31
CA LYS A 196 -14.77 -13.02 4.23
C LYS A 196 -13.32 -13.49 4.04
N TYR A 197 -12.73 -13.25 2.85
CA TYR A 197 -11.34 -13.65 2.57
C TYR A 197 -10.31 -12.62 3.03
N LEU A 198 -10.73 -11.39 3.38
CA LEU A 198 -9.84 -10.29 3.77
C LEU A 198 -8.91 -10.66 4.94
N ALA A 199 -9.38 -11.45 5.89
CA ALA A 199 -8.62 -11.85 7.07
C ALA A 199 -7.59 -12.97 6.81
N GLN A 200 -7.43 -13.45 5.57
CA GLN A 200 -6.55 -14.60 5.26
C GLN A 200 -5.82 -14.47 3.92
N LEU A 201 -5.74 -13.26 3.40
CA LEU A 201 -4.98 -12.98 2.19
C LEU A 201 -3.48 -13.17 2.45
N GLN A 202 -2.77 -13.66 1.44
CA GLN A 202 -1.32 -13.83 1.50
C GLN A 202 -0.65 -12.70 0.74
N LEU A 203 0.29 -12.01 1.39
CA LEU A 203 1.17 -11.02 0.78
C LEU A 203 2.54 -11.65 0.59
N ARG A 204 3.13 -11.44 -0.59
CA ARG A 204 4.47 -11.93 -0.90
C ARG A 204 5.21 -10.94 -1.78
N LEU A 205 6.43 -10.60 -1.37
CA LEU A 205 7.34 -9.76 -2.14
C LEU A 205 8.64 -10.52 -2.41
N THR A 206 9.10 -10.45 -3.65
CA THR A 206 10.39 -11.00 -4.06
C THR A 206 11.27 -9.88 -4.61
N VAL A 207 12.58 -9.97 -4.31
CA VAL A 207 13.59 -9.09 -4.86
C VAL A 207 14.67 -9.98 -5.48
N ASN A 208 14.95 -9.79 -6.78
CA ASN A 208 15.91 -10.60 -7.53
C ASN A 208 15.66 -12.12 -7.38
N GLY A 209 14.38 -12.53 -7.47
CA GLY A 209 13.97 -13.93 -7.35
C GLY A 209 13.94 -14.48 -5.92
N GLN A 210 14.40 -13.74 -4.92
CA GLN A 210 14.37 -14.16 -3.52
C GLN A 210 13.16 -13.60 -2.79
N VAL A 211 12.45 -14.43 -2.04
CA VAL A 211 11.37 -13.98 -1.16
C VAL A 211 11.96 -13.15 -0.04
N ARG A 212 11.46 -11.92 0.11
CA ARG A 212 11.89 -10.98 1.16
C ARG A 212 10.81 -10.78 2.20
N GLN A 213 9.56 -10.65 1.77
CA GLN A 213 8.42 -10.52 2.66
C GLN A 213 7.40 -11.58 2.29
N ALA A 214 6.82 -12.24 3.28
CA ALA A 214 5.72 -13.20 3.12
C ALA A 214 4.96 -13.28 4.43
N ASP A 215 3.66 -12.92 4.41
CA ASP A 215 2.80 -12.96 5.58
C ASP A 215 1.32 -12.98 5.16
N SER A 216 0.45 -13.14 6.16
CA SER A 216 -0.99 -13.14 5.99
C SER A 216 -1.63 -11.94 6.67
N THR A 217 -2.72 -11.42 6.09
CA THR A 217 -3.56 -10.40 6.71
C THR A 217 -4.19 -10.85 8.04
N ALA A 218 -4.17 -12.15 8.34
CA ALA A 218 -4.52 -12.66 9.66
C ALA A 218 -3.62 -12.14 10.79
N ASN A 219 -2.42 -11.65 10.46
CA ASN A 219 -1.44 -11.12 11.41
C ASN A 219 -1.47 -9.58 11.54
N LEU A 220 -2.48 -8.93 10.96
CA LEU A 220 -2.74 -7.51 11.20
C LEU A 220 -3.10 -7.28 12.68
N VAL A 221 -2.47 -6.29 13.31
CA VAL A 221 -2.73 -5.91 14.71
C VAL A 221 -3.97 -5.03 14.81
N PHE A 222 -4.11 -4.09 13.90
CA PHE A 222 -5.31 -3.27 13.73
C PHE A 222 -5.98 -3.68 12.41
N GLY A 223 -7.13 -4.33 12.50
CA GLY A 223 -7.89 -4.77 11.34
C GLY A 223 -8.52 -3.62 10.55
N PRO A 224 -8.99 -3.87 9.30
CA PRO A 224 -9.57 -2.84 8.46
C PRO A 224 -10.78 -2.12 9.08
N ALA A 225 -11.67 -2.86 9.73
CA ALA A 225 -12.88 -2.28 10.36
C ALA A 225 -12.54 -1.38 11.54
N GLU A 226 -11.61 -1.81 12.40
CA GLU A 226 -11.11 -1.05 13.54
C GLU A 226 -10.42 0.23 13.07
N THR A 227 -9.53 0.11 12.09
CA THR A 227 -8.80 1.24 11.51
C THR A 227 -9.73 2.28 10.90
N LEU A 228 -10.71 1.85 10.11
CA LEU A 228 -11.62 2.79 9.46
C LEU A 228 -12.56 3.45 10.49
N THR A 229 -12.97 2.73 11.53
CA THR A 229 -13.74 3.31 12.64
C THR A 229 -12.96 4.42 13.33
N GLU A 230 -11.70 4.19 13.65
CA GLU A 230 -10.82 5.19 14.26
C GLU A 230 -10.62 6.39 13.34
N LEU A 231 -10.18 6.15 12.09
CA LEU A 231 -9.85 7.22 11.15
C LEU A 231 -11.05 8.10 10.78
N SER A 232 -12.25 7.52 10.71
CA SER A 232 -13.47 8.31 10.44
C SER A 232 -13.79 9.35 11.52
N SER A 233 -13.25 9.17 12.73
CA SER A 233 -13.37 10.16 13.81
C SER A 233 -12.32 11.28 13.70
N VAL A 234 -11.32 11.12 12.83
CA VAL A 234 -10.17 12.03 12.71
C VAL A 234 -10.26 12.88 11.45
N GLN A 235 -10.67 12.28 10.32
CA GLN A 235 -10.68 12.94 9.02
C GLN A 235 -11.79 12.45 8.11
N ASP A 236 -12.11 13.27 7.11
CA ASP A 236 -13.01 12.91 6.04
C ASP A 236 -12.31 12.06 4.98
N PHE A 237 -13.09 11.20 4.32
CA PHE A 237 -12.65 10.39 3.19
C PHE A 237 -13.59 10.57 2.00
N ALA A 238 -13.03 10.41 0.80
CA ALA A 238 -13.76 10.33 -0.46
C ALA A 238 -13.77 8.91 -1.02
N ALA A 239 -14.73 8.63 -1.90
CA ALA A 239 -14.66 7.39 -2.70
C ALA A 239 -13.36 7.37 -3.51
N GLY A 240 -12.66 6.25 -3.50
CA GLY A 240 -11.38 6.07 -4.18
C GLY A 240 -10.15 6.35 -3.31
N ASP A 241 -10.28 6.95 -2.13
CA ASP A 241 -9.17 7.15 -1.21
C ASP A 241 -8.54 5.82 -0.82
N LEU A 242 -7.23 5.83 -0.64
CA LEU A 242 -6.40 4.65 -0.39
C LEU A 242 -5.91 4.63 1.06
N ILE A 243 -6.12 3.51 1.73
CA ILE A 243 -5.50 3.19 3.02
C ILE A 243 -4.57 1.99 2.82
N ALA A 244 -3.27 2.19 2.92
CA ALA A 244 -2.27 1.13 2.95
C ALA A 244 -2.16 0.59 4.38
N THR A 245 -2.22 -0.74 4.55
CA THR A 245 -2.47 -1.38 5.86
C THR A 245 -1.22 -1.75 6.64
N GLY A 246 -0.07 -1.24 6.22
CA GLY A 246 1.23 -1.58 6.81
C GLY A 246 1.86 -2.80 6.16
N THR A 247 3.16 -2.93 6.38
CA THR A 247 3.99 -3.96 5.76
C THR A 247 4.30 -5.12 6.71
N PRO A 248 4.39 -6.36 6.21
CA PRO A 248 4.87 -7.49 7.01
C PRO A 248 6.39 -7.41 7.28
N ALA A 249 6.88 -8.30 8.12
CA ALA A 249 8.29 -8.50 8.39
C ALA A 249 9.11 -8.80 7.13
N GLY A 250 10.43 -8.54 7.18
CA GLY A 250 11.35 -8.82 6.09
C GLY A 250 11.75 -7.60 5.26
N CYS A 251 11.51 -6.38 5.74
CA CYS A 251 12.09 -5.16 5.18
C CYS A 251 13.62 -5.27 5.13
N ALA A 252 14.25 -4.49 4.26
CA ALA A 252 15.72 -4.44 4.18
C ALA A 252 16.34 -3.84 5.45
N LEU A 253 15.63 -2.91 6.10
CA LEU A 253 16.04 -2.39 7.40
C LEU A 253 15.89 -3.48 8.48
N SER A 254 17.00 -3.81 9.12
CA SER A 254 17.03 -4.67 10.30
C SER A 254 17.39 -3.86 11.53
N ILE A 255 16.46 -3.77 12.48
CA ILE A 255 16.72 -3.11 13.75
C ILE A 255 17.46 -4.09 14.66
N PRO A 256 18.61 -3.72 15.25
CA PRO A 256 19.33 -4.59 16.19
C PRO A 256 18.44 -4.93 17.40
N SER A 257 18.64 -6.11 17.98
CA SER A 257 17.91 -6.50 19.20
C SER A 257 18.01 -5.46 20.33
N PRO A 258 17.02 -5.35 21.24
CA PRO A 258 17.02 -4.37 22.32
C PRO A 258 18.30 -4.35 23.15
N THR A 259 18.91 -5.53 23.35
CA THR A 259 20.20 -5.65 24.07
C THR A 259 21.34 -4.99 23.30
N LYS A 260 21.43 -5.21 21.97
CA LYS A 260 22.43 -4.56 21.11
C LYS A 260 22.18 -3.06 20.99
N GLN A 261 20.92 -2.63 20.99
CA GLN A 261 20.56 -1.21 21.01
C GLN A 261 21.01 -0.52 22.30
N ARG A 262 20.79 -1.14 23.49
CA ARG A 262 21.24 -0.63 24.78
C ARG A 262 22.77 -0.53 24.86
N PHE A 263 23.50 -1.53 24.35
CA PHE A 263 24.95 -1.50 24.26
C PHE A 263 25.45 -0.38 23.33
N ALA A 264 24.86 -0.25 22.15
CA ALA A 264 25.19 0.81 21.21
C ALA A 264 24.81 2.20 21.75
N ALA A 265 23.70 2.31 22.50
CA ALA A 265 23.26 3.55 23.13
C ALA A 265 24.25 4.05 24.18
N ALA A 266 24.87 3.12 24.92
CA ALA A 266 25.82 3.45 25.97
C ALA A 266 27.22 3.84 25.45
N LEU A 267 27.61 3.33 24.25
CA LEU A 267 28.99 3.38 23.77
C LEU A 267 29.23 4.25 22.53
N LEU A 268 28.18 4.63 21.78
CA LEU A 268 28.35 5.28 20.48
C LEU A 268 27.61 6.62 20.40
N PRO A 269 28.22 7.69 19.86
CA PRO A 269 27.53 8.92 19.53
C PRO A 269 26.39 8.68 18.54
N GLU A 270 25.32 9.48 18.61
CA GLU A 270 24.08 9.35 17.79
C GLU A 270 24.38 9.21 16.28
N ALA A 271 25.30 10.03 15.77
CA ALA A 271 25.71 10.00 14.36
C ALA A 271 26.39 8.68 13.94
N VAL A 272 27.01 7.96 14.88
CA VAL A 272 27.69 6.67 14.61
C VAL A 272 26.71 5.51 14.71
N LYS A 273 25.71 5.59 15.60
CA LYS A 273 24.62 4.58 15.71
C LYS A 273 23.90 4.40 14.39
N TRP A 274 23.62 5.49 13.69
CA TRP A 274 22.98 5.49 12.38
C TRP A 274 23.87 4.88 11.29
N LYS A 275 25.14 5.26 11.25
CA LYS A 275 26.08 4.67 10.29
C LYS A 275 26.24 3.16 10.50
N ALA A 276 26.29 2.71 11.74
CA ALA A 276 26.41 1.28 12.06
C ALA A 276 25.14 0.50 11.68
N ALA A 277 23.94 1.02 11.96
CA ALA A 277 22.68 0.39 11.60
C ALA A 277 22.50 0.31 10.07
N THR A 278 22.78 1.40 9.36
CA THR A 278 22.68 1.43 7.88
C THR A 278 23.78 0.56 7.23
N SER A 279 25.00 0.52 7.74
CA SER A 279 26.07 -0.33 7.19
C SER A 279 25.80 -1.82 7.38
N LEU A 280 25.27 -2.24 8.53
CA LEU A 280 24.90 -3.63 8.78
C LEU A 280 23.72 -4.08 7.91
N SER A 281 22.78 -3.18 7.65
CA SER A 281 21.64 -3.46 6.75
C SER A 281 22.06 -3.50 5.28
N LEU A 282 22.96 -2.60 4.86
CA LEU A 282 23.54 -2.59 3.50
C LEU A 282 24.39 -3.84 3.19
N LEU A 283 25.10 -4.39 4.20
CA LEU A 283 25.86 -5.63 4.04
C LEU A 283 24.95 -6.86 3.83
N ARG A 284 23.68 -6.78 4.18
CA ARG A 284 22.68 -7.83 3.93
C ARG A 284 21.95 -7.68 2.59
N GLN A 285 22.23 -6.62 1.84
CA GLN A 285 21.69 -6.38 0.51
C GLN A 285 22.72 -6.68 -0.57
N PRO A 286 22.71 -7.82 -1.24
CA PRO A 286 23.29 -7.93 -2.56
C PRO A 286 22.25 -7.32 -3.53
N VAL A 287 22.19 -6.01 -3.63
CA VAL A 287 21.37 -5.32 -4.62
C VAL A 287 22.28 -4.54 -5.54
N THR A 288 22.57 -5.15 -6.67
CA THR A 288 22.88 -4.40 -7.89
C THR A 288 21.51 -3.94 -8.41
N LEU A 289 21.19 -2.68 -8.22
CA LEU A 289 20.07 -1.99 -8.89
C LEU A 289 20.49 -1.64 -10.32
#